data_2c5483140722841cfb6f4072448242a8
#
_entry.id   2c5483140722841cfb6f4072448242a8
#
_cell.length_a   1.000
_cell.length_b   1.000
_cell.length_c   1.000
_cell.angle_alpha   90.00
_cell.angle_beta   90.00
_cell.angle_gamma   90.00
#
_symmetry.space_group_name_H-M   'P 1'
#
loop_
_entity.id
_entity.type
_entity.pdbx_description
1 polymer ?
#
loop_
_entity_poly.entity_id
_entity_poly.type
_entity_poly.pdbx_seq_one_letter_code
_entity_poly.pdbx_strand_id
1 'polypeptide(L)'
;MLTKLSVNLNKIALIRNSRDGNTPSVTLFGAVALKAGAAGLTVHPRPDERHIRHDDVPALSKLLKNWPGREFNIEGNPFMNLMEHVRAVRPNQVTFVPDSESQKTSDHGFNLIEQGEKLRPLIAEAKDLGCRVSLFMDPDPEQIVLAKDLGADRIELYTEAYAAACGTASVGPMLKRYALA
;
A
#
# COMPACT_ATOMS: atom_id res chain seq x y z
N MET A 1 -11.80 6.04 17.76
CA MET A 1 -11.69 4.86 16.86
C MET A 1 -10.37 4.18 17.20
N LEU A 2 -10.31 2.86 17.34
CA LEU A 2 -9.05 2.15 17.61
C LEU A 2 -8.24 2.01 16.32
N THR A 3 -6.93 2.30 16.37
CA THR A 3 -6.00 2.06 15.27
C THR A 3 -5.90 0.57 14.97
N LYS A 4 -6.00 0.21 13.70
CA LYS A 4 -5.89 -1.18 13.22
C LYS A 4 -4.54 -1.41 12.57
N LEU A 5 -3.92 -2.56 12.81
CA LEU A 5 -2.66 -2.96 12.20
C LEU A 5 -2.92 -3.79 10.94
N SER A 6 -2.41 -3.34 9.80
CA SER A 6 -2.21 -4.16 8.60
C SER A 6 -0.73 -4.52 8.49
N VAL A 7 -0.41 -5.80 8.33
CA VAL A 7 0.99 -6.27 8.28
C VAL A 7 1.45 -6.35 6.84
N ASN A 8 2.49 -5.57 6.52
CA ASN A 8 3.14 -5.62 5.21
C ASN A 8 4.08 -6.82 5.12
N LEU A 9 3.91 -7.65 4.08
CA LEU A 9 4.65 -8.89 3.85
C LEU A 9 5.82 -8.76 2.87
N ASN A 10 6.08 -7.56 2.32
CA ASN A 10 7.12 -7.36 1.31
C ASN A 10 8.51 -7.81 1.80
N LYS A 11 8.85 -7.57 3.07
CA LYS A 11 10.17 -7.98 3.61
C LYS A 11 10.32 -9.48 3.76
N ILE A 12 9.24 -10.20 4.08
CA ILE A 12 9.23 -11.68 4.09
C ILE A 12 9.47 -12.21 2.67
N ALA A 13 8.77 -11.65 1.69
CA ALA A 13 8.94 -12.00 0.28
C ALA A 13 10.36 -11.68 -0.23
N LEU A 14 10.94 -10.54 0.17
CA LEU A 14 12.31 -10.17 -0.16
C LEU A 14 13.33 -11.19 0.38
N ILE A 15 13.16 -11.63 1.63
CA ILE A 15 14.02 -12.67 2.23
C ILE A 15 13.84 -13.99 1.47
N ARG A 16 12.61 -14.41 1.13
CA ARG A 16 12.36 -15.57 0.28
C ARG A 16 13.11 -15.49 -1.04
N ASN A 17 13.07 -14.32 -1.69
CA ASN A 17 13.68 -14.12 -3.01
C ASN A 17 15.21 -14.02 -2.96
N SER A 18 15.83 -13.96 -1.78
CA SER A 18 17.30 -13.96 -1.65
C SER A 18 17.95 -15.32 -1.98
N ARG A 19 17.14 -16.37 -2.15
CA ARG A 19 17.58 -17.75 -2.50
C ARG A 19 16.54 -18.42 -3.39
N ASP A 20 16.96 -19.50 -4.04
CA ASP A 20 16.01 -20.37 -4.75
C ASP A 20 15.01 -21.02 -3.78
N GLY A 21 13.77 -21.18 -4.23
CA GLY A 21 12.70 -21.81 -3.46
C GLY A 21 11.63 -20.88 -2.91
N ASN A 22 10.86 -21.36 -1.93
CA ASN A 22 9.69 -20.69 -1.39
C ASN A 22 9.74 -20.51 0.14
N THR A 23 10.94 -20.45 0.71
CA THR A 23 11.14 -20.25 2.16
C THR A 23 11.89 -18.95 2.40
N PRO A 24 11.38 -18.07 3.33
CA PRO A 24 10.14 -18.22 4.12
C PRO A 24 8.87 -18.10 3.28
N SER A 25 7.82 -18.87 3.61
CA SER A 25 6.53 -18.80 2.92
C SER A 25 5.76 -17.53 3.28
N VAL A 26 5.43 -16.71 2.27
CA VAL A 26 4.68 -15.45 2.45
C VAL A 26 3.28 -15.72 3.03
N THR A 27 2.60 -16.77 2.56
CA THR A 27 1.27 -17.15 3.05
C THR A 27 1.31 -17.66 4.50
N LEU A 28 2.35 -18.41 4.88
CA LEU A 28 2.52 -18.85 6.27
C LEU A 28 2.71 -17.65 7.20
N PHE A 29 3.57 -16.69 6.84
CA PHE A 29 3.78 -15.49 7.65
C PHE A 29 2.53 -14.59 7.67
N GLY A 30 1.77 -14.52 6.58
CA GLY A 30 0.45 -13.90 6.57
C GLY A 30 -0.49 -14.54 7.60
N ALA A 31 -0.57 -15.87 7.64
CA ALA A 31 -1.39 -16.58 8.62
C ALA A 31 -0.92 -16.33 10.06
N VAL A 32 0.40 -16.29 10.31
CA VAL A 32 0.98 -15.96 11.63
C VAL A 32 0.57 -14.54 12.06
N ALA A 33 0.67 -13.56 11.17
CA ALA A 33 0.26 -12.19 11.45
C ALA A 33 -1.23 -12.09 11.80
N LEU A 34 -2.09 -12.75 11.03
CA LEU A 34 -3.55 -12.77 11.27
C LEU A 34 -3.88 -13.47 12.61
N LYS A 35 -3.22 -14.59 12.92
CA LYS A 35 -3.36 -15.29 14.19
C LYS A 35 -2.91 -14.44 15.39
N ALA A 36 -1.88 -13.61 15.20
CA ALA A 36 -1.41 -12.66 16.20
C ALA A 36 -2.33 -11.44 16.40
N GLY A 37 -3.41 -11.31 15.60
CA GLY A 37 -4.41 -10.27 15.76
C GLY A 37 -4.35 -9.13 14.74
N ALA A 38 -3.52 -9.23 13.70
CA ALA A 38 -3.51 -8.24 12.63
C ALA A 38 -4.90 -8.06 12.02
N ALA A 39 -5.29 -6.82 11.76
CA ALA A 39 -6.57 -6.48 11.14
C ALA A 39 -6.57 -6.72 9.62
N GLY A 40 -5.38 -6.83 9.02
CA GLY A 40 -5.24 -7.08 7.60
C GLY A 40 -3.80 -7.42 7.21
N LEU A 41 -3.64 -7.70 5.92
CA LEU A 41 -2.35 -7.90 5.26
C LEU A 41 -2.18 -6.87 4.14
N THR A 42 -0.95 -6.43 3.95
CA THR A 42 -0.57 -5.49 2.89
C THR A 42 0.56 -6.09 2.05
N VAL A 43 0.47 -5.94 0.74
CA VAL A 43 1.50 -6.38 -0.21
C VAL A 43 1.67 -5.38 -1.34
N HIS A 44 2.88 -5.30 -1.89
CA HIS A 44 3.20 -4.46 -3.04
C HIS A 44 3.82 -5.31 -4.16
N PRO A 45 3.01 -5.86 -5.08
CA PRO A 45 3.51 -6.63 -6.22
C PRO A 45 4.09 -5.70 -7.29
N ARG A 46 5.38 -5.42 -7.23
CA ARG A 46 6.06 -4.62 -8.26
C ARG A 46 6.23 -5.42 -9.54
N PRO A 47 6.29 -4.77 -10.73
CA PRO A 47 6.46 -5.47 -12.00
C PRO A 47 7.73 -6.35 -12.07
N ASP A 48 8.80 -5.97 -11.37
CA ASP A 48 10.07 -6.71 -11.33
C ASP A 48 10.09 -7.88 -10.30
N GLU A 49 9.00 -8.08 -9.57
CA GLU A 49 8.83 -9.15 -8.58
C GLU A 49 9.97 -9.26 -7.54
N ARG A 50 10.68 -8.14 -7.27
CA ARG A 50 11.81 -8.14 -6.32
C ARG A 50 11.45 -8.65 -4.92
N HIS A 51 10.17 -8.59 -4.55
CA HIS A 51 9.65 -9.15 -3.29
C HIS A 51 8.36 -9.96 -3.53
N ILE A 52 7.18 -9.35 -3.55
CA ILE A 52 5.90 -10.04 -3.83
C ILE A 52 5.90 -10.47 -5.30
N ARG A 53 5.69 -11.77 -5.54
CA ARG A 53 5.54 -12.35 -6.87
C ARG A 53 4.08 -12.30 -7.30
N HIS A 54 3.83 -12.43 -8.59
CA HIS A 54 2.48 -12.45 -9.15
C HIS A 54 1.57 -13.48 -8.45
N ASP A 55 2.07 -14.69 -8.20
CA ASP A 55 1.30 -15.78 -7.58
C ASP A 55 1.04 -15.60 -6.07
N ASP A 56 1.79 -14.75 -5.39
CA ASP A 56 1.55 -14.46 -3.97
C ASP A 56 0.20 -13.77 -3.75
N VAL A 57 -0.21 -12.91 -4.67
CA VAL A 57 -1.45 -12.11 -4.53
C VAL A 57 -2.70 -13.00 -4.48
N PRO A 58 -2.96 -13.90 -5.46
CA PRO A 58 -4.10 -14.81 -5.38
C PRO A 58 -3.99 -15.80 -4.21
N ALA A 59 -2.77 -16.23 -3.85
CA ALA A 59 -2.57 -17.13 -2.70
C ALA A 59 -2.95 -16.46 -1.37
N LEU A 60 -2.57 -15.19 -1.15
CA LEU A 60 -2.96 -14.42 0.02
C LEU A 60 -4.45 -14.06 0.03
N SER A 61 -5.02 -13.74 -1.13
CA SER A 61 -6.47 -13.55 -1.25
C SER A 61 -7.24 -14.81 -0.85
N LYS A 62 -6.78 -16.00 -1.27
CA LYS A 62 -7.35 -17.29 -0.87
C LYS A 62 -7.19 -17.53 0.63
N LEU A 63 -6.03 -17.23 1.21
CA LEU A 63 -5.79 -17.33 2.65
C LEU A 63 -6.82 -16.51 3.43
N LEU A 64 -7.02 -15.24 3.03
CA LEU A 64 -7.91 -14.30 3.74
C LEU A 64 -9.38 -14.71 3.72
N LYS A 65 -9.84 -15.55 2.78
CA LYS A 65 -11.20 -16.14 2.82
C LYS A 65 -11.49 -16.94 4.09
N ASN A 66 -10.46 -17.49 4.73
CA ASN A 66 -10.57 -18.20 6.01
C ASN A 66 -10.51 -17.26 7.24
N TRP A 67 -10.40 -15.95 7.03
CA TRP A 67 -10.26 -14.94 8.06
C TRP A 67 -11.29 -13.82 7.90
N PRO A 68 -12.59 -14.10 8.13
CA PRO A 68 -13.65 -13.12 7.93
C PRO A 68 -13.40 -11.86 8.77
N GLY A 69 -13.64 -10.68 8.16
CA GLY A 69 -13.41 -9.38 8.81
C GLY A 69 -11.95 -8.90 8.80
N ARG A 70 -11.03 -9.66 8.20
CA ARG A 70 -9.65 -9.19 7.94
C ARG A 70 -9.56 -8.61 6.54
N GLU A 71 -8.77 -7.54 6.39
CA GLU A 71 -8.67 -6.79 5.14
C GLU A 71 -7.42 -7.19 4.34
N PHE A 72 -7.55 -7.14 3.02
CA PHE A 72 -6.42 -7.23 2.10
C PHE A 72 -6.21 -5.86 1.45
N ASN A 73 -4.98 -5.33 1.56
CA ASN A 73 -4.54 -4.13 0.87
C ASN A 73 -3.45 -4.49 -0.14
N ILE A 74 -3.61 -4.05 -1.40
CA ILE A 74 -2.60 -4.19 -2.44
C ILE A 74 -2.11 -2.80 -2.82
N GLU A 75 -0.80 -2.60 -2.76
CA GLU A 75 -0.13 -1.35 -3.11
C GLU A 75 0.52 -1.46 -4.49
N GLY A 76 0.66 -0.35 -5.20
CA GLY A 76 1.43 -0.29 -6.43
C GLY A 76 1.09 0.88 -7.33
N ASN A 77 1.80 0.97 -8.45
CA ASN A 77 1.55 1.99 -9.44
C ASN A 77 0.34 1.59 -10.31
N PRO A 78 -0.75 2.40 -10.31
CA PRO A 78 -1.96 2.08 -11.07
C PRO A 78 -1.76 2.16 -12.59
N PHE A 79 -0.69 2.82 -13.05
CA PHE A 79 -0.31 2.90 -14.47
C PHE A 79 0.52 1.70 -14.94
N MET A 80 0.81 0.75 -14.05
CA MET A 80 1.56 -0.48 -14.30
C MET A 80 0.67 -1.72 -14.08
N ASN A 81 1.21 -2.75 -13.42
CA ASN A 81 0.54 -4.03 -13.20
C ASN A 81 -0.50 -4.05 -12.06
N LEU A 82 -0.60 -2.99 -11.24
CA LEU A 82 -1.49 -2.99 -10.07
C LEU A 82 -2.93 -3.33 -10.42
N MET A 83 -3.49 -2.69 -11.46
CA MET A 83 -4.90 -2.86 -11.81
C MET A 83 -5.23 -4.28 -12.31
N GLU A 84 -4.26 -5.03 -12.81
CA GLU A 84 -4.43 -6.47 -13.15
C GLU A 84 -4.72 -7.28 -11.89
N HIS A 85 -3.93 -7.07 -10.82
CA HIS A 85 -4.16 -7.70 -9.52
C HIS A 85 -5.50 -7.29 -8.90
N VAL A 86 -5.84 -6.00 -8.98
CA VAL A 86 -7.10 -5.48 -8.44
C VAL A 86 -8.30 -6.16 -9.12
N ARG A 87 -8.31 -6.25 -10.45
CA ARG A 87 -9.37 -6.95 -11.21
C ARG A 87 -9.47 -8.43 -10.85
N ALA A 88 -8.31 -9.08 -10.66
CA ALA A 88 -8.25 -10.52 -10.40
C ALA A 88 -8.77 -10.91 -9.01
N VAL A 89 -8.44 -10.15 -7.96
CA VAL A 89 -8.73 -10.58 -6.58
C VAL A 89 -9.68 -9.66 -5.82
N ARG A 90 -9.97 -8.46 -6.32
CA ARG A 90 -10.86 -7.45 -5.72
C ARG A 90 -10.59 -7.29 -4.23
N PRO A 91 -9.43 -6.70 -3.84
CA PRO A 91 -9.04 -6.54 -2.46
C PRO A 91 -9.98 -5.58 -1.72
N ASN A 92 -9.97 -5.59 -0.39
CA ASN A 92 -10.75 -4.63 0.42
C ASN A 92 -10.25 -3.19 0.22
N GLN A 93 -8.94 -3.03 0.03
CA GLN A 93 -8.31 -1.74 -0.25
C GLN A 93 -7.24 -1.89 -1.32
N VAL A 94 -7.09 -0.86 -2.11
CA VAL A 94 -5.94 -0.66 -2.99
C VAL A 94 -5.29 0.67 -2.63
N THR A 95 -3.96 0.70 -2.51
CA THR A 95 -3.19 1.93 -2.32
C THR A 95 -2.41 2.23 -3.59
N PHE A 96 -2.73 3.33 -4.23
CA PHE A 96 -1.99 3.79 -5.41
C PHE A 96 -0.71 4.48 -4.97
N VAL A 97 0.42 4.08 -5.57
CA VAL A 97 1.77 4.56 -5.26
C VAL A 97 2.45 5.00 -6.57
N PRO A 98 3.11 6.17 -6.63
CA PRO A 98 3.71 6.68 -7.88
C PRO A 98 5.07 6.06 -8.24
N ASP A 99 5.35 4.85 -7.79
CA ASP A 99 6.62 4.16 -8.01
C ASP A 99 6.99 4.01 -9.48
N SER A 100 8.27 4.13 -9.78
CA SER A 100 8.87 3.67 -11.03
C SER A 100 9.68 2.39 -10.82
N GLU A 101 9.94 1.64 -11.90
CA GLU A 101 10.75 0.41 -11.83
C GLU A 101 12.20 0.67 -11.37
N SER A 102 12.73 1.85 -11.68
CA SER A 102 14.10 2.24 -11.30
C SER A 102 14.27 2.57 -9.81
N GLN A 103 13.18 2.86 -9.09
CA GLN A 103 13.25 3.20 -7.68
C GLN A 103 13.48 1.96 -6.81
N LYS A 104 14.37 2.08 -5.81
CA LYS A 104 14.61 0.99 -4.83
C LYS A 104 13.43 0.78 -3.88
N THR A 105 12.75 1.87 -3.51
CA THR A 105 11.56 1.91 -2.64
C THR A 105 10.74 3.12 -3.03
N SER A 106 9.48 3.17 -2.57
CA SER A 106 8.64 4.37 -2.67
C SER A 106 9.29 5.49 -1.86
N ASP A 107 9.58 6.61 -2.48
CA ASP A 107 10.34 7.73 -1.91
C ASP A 107 9.62 9.09 -1.98
N HIS A 108 8.42 9.12 -2.57
CA HIS A 108 7.56 10.30 -2.63
C HIS A 108 6.09 9.91 -2.89
N GLY A 109 5.18 10.81 -2.54
CA GLY A 109 3.75 10.70 -2.83
C GLY A 109 3.38 11.20 -4.23
N PHE A 110 2.11 11.04 -4.62
CA PHE A 110 1.60 11.61 -5.87
C PHE A 110 1.61 13.15 -5.85
N ASN A 111 1.95 13.74 -6.98
CA ASN A 111 1.63 15.14 -7.30
C ASN A 111 0.25 15.18 -7.96
N LEU A 112 -0.80 15.45 -7.18
CA LEU A 112 -2.19 15.40 -7.66
C LEU A 112 -2.56 16.57 -8.56
N ILE A 113 -1.81 17.68 -8.52
CA ILE A 113 -2.00 18.79 -9.46
C ILE A 113 -1.66 18.33 -10.89
N GLU A 114 -0.59 17.56 -11.04
CA GLU A 114 -0.12 17.12 -12.36
C GLU A 114 -0.75 15.79 -12.80
N GLN A 115 -0.99 14.87 -11.85
CA GLN A 115 -1.35 13.50 -12.13
C GLN A 115 -2.81 13.16 -11.82
N GLY A 116 -3.53 14.02 -11.10
CA GLY A 116 -4.85 13.73 -10.56
C GLY A 116 -5.87 13.31 -11.62
N GLU A 117 -5.94 14.05 -12.73
CA GLU A 117 -6.92 13.72 -13.79
C GLU A 117 -6.64 12.36 -14.47
N LYS A 118 -5.38 11.90 -14.48
CA LYS A 118 -5.03 10.56 -14.98
C LYS A 118 -5.40 9.46 -13.98
N LEU A 119 -5.41 9.78 -12.67
CA LEU A 119 -5.79 8.85 -11.61
C LEU A 119 -7.30 8.67 -11.51
N ARG A 120 -8.08 9.70 -11.81
CA ARG A 120 -9.55 9.72 -11.66
C ARG A 120 -10.25 8.48 -12.27
N PRO A 121 -10.01 8.08 -13.53
CA PRO A 121 -10.66 6.90 -14.10
C PRO A 121 -10.23 5.60 -13.40
N LEU A 122 -8.98 5.48 -12.94
CA LEU A 122 -8.47 4.29 -12.24
C LEU A 122 -9.03 4.20 -10.81
N ILE A 123 -9.22 5.35 -10.14
CA ILE A 123 -9.90 5.43 -8.85
C ILE A 123 -11.36 4.96 -9.01
N ALA A 124 -12.07 5.47 -10.03
CA ALA A 124 -13.44 5.08 -10.31
C ALA A 124 -13.55 3.56 -10.59
N GLU A 125 -12.68 3.01 -11.44
CA GLU A 125 -12.64 1.58 -11.74
C GLU A 125 -12.42 0.74 -10.47
N ALA A 126 -11.45 1.11 -9.63
CA ALA A 126 -11.18 0.37 -8.40
C ALA A 126 -12.40 0.39 -7.44
N LYS A 127 -13.09 1.51 -7.36
CA LYS A 127 -14.34 1.64 -6.56
C LYS A 127 -15.48 0.81 -7.14
N ASP A 128 -15.65 0.77 -8.46
CA ASP A 128 -16.65 -0.07 -9.12
C ASP A 128 -16.38 -1.58 -8.88
N LEU A 129 -15.11 -1.96 -8.69
CA LEU A 129 -14.72 -3.30 -8.27
C LEU A 129 -14.95 -3.58 -6.77
N GLY A 130 -15.44 -2.60 -6.01
CA GLY A 130 -15.73 -2.70 -4.59
C GLY A 130 -14.55 -2.43 -3.66
N CYS A 131 -13.44 -1.89 -4.20
CA CYS A 131 -12.26 -1.57 -3.42
C CYS A 131 -12.36 -0.18 -2.79
N ARG A 132 -11.88 -0.03 -1.56
CA ARG A 132 -11.55 1.26 -0.98
C ARG A 132 -10.24 1.75 -1.57
N VAL A 133 -10.18 3.00 -2.05
CA VAL A 133 -8.99 3.57 -2.67
C VAL A 133 -8.25 4.47 -1.71
N SER A 134 -6.95 4.19 -1.53
CA SER A 134 -5.98 5.01 -0.79
C SER A 134 -4.95 5.58 -1.76
N LEU A 135 -4.49 6.81 -1.54
CA LEU A 135 -3.39 7.41 -2.30
C LEU A 135 -2.18 7.59 -1.40
N PHE A 136 -1.00 7.17 -1.88
CA PHE A 136 0.27 7.40 -1.21
C PHE A 136 0.71 8.84 -1.42
N MET A 137 0.84 9.61 -0.32
CA MET A 137 1.00 11.06 -0.33
C MET A 137 2.14 11.51 0.57
N ASP A 138 2.82 12.55 0.13
CA ASP A 138 3.65 13.35 1.06
C ASP A 138 2.73 14.12 2.02
N PRO A 139 3.21 14.48 3.23
CA PRO A 139 2.44 15.28 4.19
C PRO A 139 2.33 16.74 3.74
N ASP A 140 1.62 16.96 2.63
CA ASP A 140 1.37 18.25 2.01
C ASP A 140 -0.15 18.51 1.98
N PRO A 141 -0.67 19.41 2.87
CA PRO A 141 -2.10 19.68 2.96
C PRO A 141 -2.73 20.17 1.65
N GLU A 142 -1.99 20.93 0.83
CA GLU A 142 -2.50 21.46 -0.45
C GLU A 142 -2.75 20.33 -1.46
N GLN A 143 -1.90 19.33 -1.48
CA GLN A 143 -2.06 18.14 -2.32
C GLN A 143 -3.13 17.20 -1.76
N ILE A 144 -3.17 17.01 -0.44
CA ILE A 144 -4.06 16.03 0.20
C ILE A 144 -5.54 16.37 0.04
N VAL A 145 -5.90 17.65 0.06
CA VAL A 145 -7.30 18.06 -0.17
C VAL A 145 -7.81 17.64 -1.54
N LEU A 146 -6.93 17.58 -2.55
CA LEU A 146 -7.29 17.16 -3.90
C LEU A 146 -7.64 15.66 -4.00
N ALA A 147 -7.11 14.84 -3.09
CA ALA A 147 -7.40 13.40 -3.07
C ALA A 147 -8.90 13.11 -2.93
N LYS A 148 -9.60 13.90 -2.11
CA LYS A 148 -11.05 13.80 -1.92
C LYS A 148 -11.81 14.12 -3.21
N ASP A 149 -11.41 15.16 -3.92
CA ASP A 149 -12.08 15.60 -5.15
C ASP A 149 -11.88 14.60 -6.30
N LEU A 150 -10.79 13.82 -6.24
CA LEU A 150 -10.53 12.72 -7.16
C LEU A 150 -11.35 11.46 -6.83
N GLY A 151 -11.98 11.41 -5.66
CA GLY A 151 -12.81 10.29 -5.21
C GLY A 151 -12.09 9.25 -4.36
N ALA A 152 -10.85 9.53 -3.90
CA ALA A 152 -10.15 8.65 -2.98
C ALA A 152 -10.86 8.61 -1.61
N ASP A 153 -10.81 7.45 -0.95
CA ASP A 153 -11.45 7.21 0.34
C ASP A 153 -10.47 7.47 1.50
N ARG A 154 -9.16 7.37 1.24
CA ARG A 154 -8.07 7.50 2.21
C ARG A 154 -6.82 8.05 1.57
N ILE A 155 -5.89 8.42 2.43
CA ILE A 155 -4.49 8.65 2.09
C ILE A 155 -3.60 7.74 2.95
N GLU A 156 -2.43 7.43 2.45
CA GLU A 156 -1.32 6.83 3.17
C GLU A 156 -0.17 7.83 3.17
N LEU A 157 0.27 8.26 4.35
CA LEU A 157 1.32 9.26 4.46
C LEU A 157 2.71 8.62 4.40
N TYR A 158 3.58 9.15 3.54
CA TYR A 158 5.00 8.81 3.52
C TYR A 158 5.68 9.34 4.77
N THR A 159 6.30 8.46 5.56
CA THR A 159 6.75 8.77 6.92
C THR A 159 8.26 8.79 7.12
N GLU A 160 9.09 8.64 6.06
CA GLU A 160 10.55 8.62 6.20
C GLU A 160 11.10 9.93 6.79
N ALA A 161 10.62 11.08 6.31
CA ALA A 161 11.04 12.38 6.81
C ALA A 161 10.74 12.55 8.31
N TYR A 162 9.61 12.01 8.79
CA TYR A 162 9.31 11.96 10.22
C TYR A 162 10.27 11.02 10.96
N ALA A 163 10.52 9.83 10.43
CA ALA A 163 11.43 8.87 11.05
C ALA A 163 12.86 9.44 11.15
N ALA A 164 13.35 10.11 10.10
CA ALA A 164 14.65 10.77 10.09
C ALA A 164 14.74 11.95 11.08
N ALA A 165 13.63 12.64 11.35
CA ALA A 165 13.56 13.72 12.32
C ALA A 165 13.54 13.24 13.77
N CYS A 166 13.22 11.99 14.05
CA CYS A 166 13.15 11.42 15.39
C CYS A 166 14.51 11.57 16.12
N GLY A 167 14.48 12.07 17.35
CA GLY A 167 15.69 12.33 18.14
C GLY A 167 16.44 13.61 17.78
N THR A 168 15.93 14.41 16.85
CA THR A 168 16.51 15.70 16.44
C THR A 168 15.59 16.87 16.82
N ALA A 169 16.11 18.12 16.74
CA ALA A 169 15.32 19.33 16.94
C ALA A 169 14.19 19.49 15.87
N SER A 170 14.27 18.78 14.75
CA SER A 170 13.32 18.87 13.64
C SER A 170 12.03 18.07 13.88
N VAL A 171 11.95 17.22 14.90
CA VAL A 171 10.77 16.36 15.15
C VAL A 171 9.50 17.17 15.42
N GLY A 172 9.59 18.27 16.18
CA GLY A 172 8.43 19.12 16.49
C GLY A 172 7.79 19.78 15.25
N PRO A 173 8.57 20.49 14.43
CA PRO A 173 8.09 21.00 13.13
C PRO A 173 7.52 19.90 12.23
N MET A 174 8.16 18.74 12.17
CA MET A 174 7.69 17.61 11.34
C MET A 174 6.35 17.08 11.84
N LEU A 175 6.17 16.86 13.14
CA LEU A 175 4.88 16.46 13.73
C LEU A 175 3.75 17.44 13.38
N LYS A 176 4.02 18.75 13.42
CA LYS A 176 3.02 19.75 13.03
C LYS A 176 2.61 19.58 11.56
N ARG A 177 3.58 19.32 10.68
CA ARG A 177 3.30 19.11 9.25
C ARG A 177 2.39 17.89 9.04
N TYR A 178 2.69 16.76 9.70
CA TYR A 178 1.86 15.55 9.61
C TYR A 178 0.48 15.73 10.27
N ALA A 179 0.36 16.54 11.30
CA ALA A 179 -0.92 16.83 11.96
C ALA A 179 -1.83 17.75 11.14
N LEU A 180 -1.28 18.52 10.21
CA LEU A 180 -2.02 19.40 9.31
C LEU A 180 -2.44 18.66 8.01
N ALA A 181 -1.74 17.62 7.66
CA ALA A 181 -2.04 16.73 6.54
C ALA A 181 -3.16 15.74 6.88
#